data_79d3201d49ef54a5945f795e39d02955
#
_entry.id   79d3201d49ef54a5945f795e39d02955
#
_cell.length_a   1.000
_cell.length_b   1.000
_cell.length_c   1.000
_cell.angle_alpha   90.00
_cell.angle_beta   90.00
_cell.angle_gamma   90.00
#
_symmetry.space_group_name_H-M   'P 1'
#
loop_
_entity.id
_entity.type
_entity.pdbx_description
1 polymer ?
#
loop_
_entity_poly.entity_id
_entity_poly.type
_entity_poly.pdbx_seq_one_letter_code
_entity_poly.pdbx_strand_id
1 'polypeptide(L)'
;MEFDLVISSGKTAKLLVNPEYNIMNNKFCSVQSASGIFEEMQMMINSERVTKDGQNIAAIYADCSTLNYGGFVDNSYSQWYLEGTNIYVRMPWNRLNFSDPSSMMVIDDSSVVEELLRDKLKTTKSDGIMVSTLLYHRSNDEVIDLLSTEEPFVWPEWTDLK
;
A
#
# COMPACT_ATOMS: atom_id res chain seq x y z
N MET A 1 -5.48 7.47 -7.71
CA MET A 1 -4.77 6.16 -7.55
C MET A 1 -3.96 6.24 -6.27
N GLU A 2 -4.18 5.31 -5.35
CA GLU A 2 -3.58 5.34 -4.01
C GLU A 2 -2.29 4.53 -3.96
N PHE A 3 -2.24 3.42 -4.68
CA PHE A 3 -1.12 2.49 -4.70
C PHE A 3 -0.72 2.14 -6.13
N ASP A 4 0.57 1.89 -6.33
CA ASP A 4 1.13 1.40 -7.58
C ASP A 4 2.00 0.16 -7.30
N LEU A 5 1.68 -0.96 -7.95
CA LEU A 5 2.44 -2.20 -7.85
C LEU A 5 3.32 -2.37 -9.09
N VAL A 6 4.60 -2.08 -8.94
CA VAL A 6 5.59 -2.20 -10.01
C VAL A 6 6.25 -3.57 -9.97
N ILE A 7 6.09 -4.35 -11.05
CA ILE A 7 6.72 -5.66 -11.22
C ILE A 7 7.72 -5.57 -12.37
N SER A 8 8.96 -5.97 -12.12
CA SER A 8 10.05 -5.93 -13.08
C SER A 8 10.55 -7.33 -13.44
N SER A 9 11.16 -7.47 -14.62
CA SER A 9 11.64 -8.74 -15.20
C SER A 9 12.64 -9.52 -14.35
N GLY A 10 13.30 -8.90 -13.37
CA GLY A 10 14.28 -9.53 -12.47
C GLY A 10 13.69 -10.24 -11.25
N LYS A 11 12.40 -10.61 -11.25
CA LYS A 11 11.68 -11.12 -10.07
C LYS A 11 11.69 -10.14 -8.91
N THR A 12 11.63 -8.87 -9.21
CA THR A 12 11.50 -7.80 -8.23
C THR A 12 10.12 -7.16 -8.35
N ALA A 13 9.49 -6.92 -7.21
CA ALA A 13 8.23 -6.20 -7.15
C ALA A 13 8.25 -5.23 -5.97
N LYS A 14 7.66 -4.05 -6.19
CA LYS A 14 7.51 -3.03 -5.16
C LYS A 14 6.09 -2.50 -5.15
N LEU A 15 5.54 -2.34 -3.96
CA LEU A 15 4.32 -1.59 -3.73
C LEU A 15 4.70 -0.16 -3.40
N LEU A 16 4.33 0.75 -4.26
CA LEU A 16 4.48 2.19 -4.06
C LEU A 16 3.15 2.75 -3.57
N VAL A 17 3.21 3.83 -2.84
CA VAL A 17 2.03 4.52 -2.30
C VAL A 17 2.09 6.00 -2.67
N ASN A 18 0.94 6.57 -2.98
CA ASN A 18 0.84 8.03 -3.05
C ASN A 18 1.14 8.60 -1.65
N PRO A 19 2.07 9.57 -1.52
CA PRO A 19 2.49 10.10 -0.22
C PRO A 19 1.34 10.54 0.69
N GLU A 20 0.24 10.99 0.13
CA GLU A 20 -0.92 11.44 0.89
C GLU A 20 -1.71 10.29 1.53
N TYR A 21 -1.54 9.07 1.04
CA TYR A 21 -2.13 7.85 1.59
C TYR A 21 -1.13 6.99 2.38
N ASN A 22 0.11 7.47 2.57
CA ASN A 22 1.15 6.71 3.26
C ASN A 22 1.06 6.85 4.78
N ILE A 23 0.15 6.11 5.38
CA ILE A 23 -0.02 6.07 6.85
C ILE A 23 1.15 5.41 7.57
N MET A 24 1.91 4.52 6.90
CA MET A 24 3.06 3.83 7.47
C MET A 24 4.20 4.79 7.84
N ASN A 25 4.29 5.91 7.17
CA ASN A 25 5.30 6.94 7.43
C ASN A 25 4.85 7.98 8.48
N ASN A 26 3.81 7.68 9.23
CA ASN A 26 3.20 8.57 10.22
C ASN A 26 2.82 9.95 9.65
N LYS A 27 2.56 10.00 8.35
CA LYS A 27 2.02 11.15 7.65
C LYS A 27 0.56 10.87 7.38
N PHE A 28 -0.28 11.70 7.90
CA PHE A 28 -1.70 11.65 7.61
C PHE A 28 -2.01 12.84 6.71
N CYS A 29 -2.51 12.56 5.53
CA CYS A 29 -2.92 13.57 4.59
C CYS A 29 -4.43 13.50 4.42
N SER A 30 -5.05 14.64 4.52
CA SER A 30 -6.50 14.79 4.33
C SER A 30 -6.87 15.19 2.91
N VAL A 31 -5.90 15.37 2.03
CA VAL A 31 -6.10 15.87 0.68
C VAL A 31 -5.48 14.92 -0.32
N GLN A 32 -6.27 14.50 -1.31
CA GLN A 32 -5.79 13.69 -2.41
C GLN A 32 -4.73 14.42 -3.23
N SER A 33 -3.57 13.80 -3.46
CA SER A 33 -2.52 14.36 -4.29
C SER A 33 -2.94 14.44 -5.75
N ALA A 34 -2.78 15.60 -6.35
CA ALA A 34 -2.95 15.79 -7.78
C ALA A 34 -1.68 15.48 -8.59
N SER A 35 -0.55 15.23 -7.94
CA SER A 35 0.74 15.06 -8.62
C SER A 35 0.94 13.70 -9.26
N GLY A 36 0.24 12.66 -8.79
CA GLY A 36 0.44 11.27 -9.23
C GLY A 36 1.82 10.70 -8.93
N ILE A 37 2.58 11.33 -8.05
CA ILE A 37 3.90 10.88 -7.64
C ILE A 37 3.75 9.86 -6.54
N PHE A 38 4.36 8.69 -6.73
CA PHE A 38 4.38 7.60 -5.76
C PHE A 38 5.71 7.54 -5.03
N GLU A 39 5.69 7.04 -3.79
CA GLU A 39 6.89 6.79 -2.99
C GLU A 39 6.94 5.35 -2.48
N GLU A 40 8.12 4.86 -2.12
CA GLU A 40 8.28 3.57 -1.49
C GLU A 40 7.61 3.57 -0.12
N MET A 41 6.80 2.56 0.16
CA MET A 41 6.12 2.41 1.45
C MET A 41 7.15 2.08 2.53
N GLN A 42 7.21 2.92 3.55
CA GLN A 42 8.12 2.76 4.68
C GLN A 42 7.36 2.85 6.00
N MET A 43 7.76 2.06 6.97
CA MET A 43 7.23 2.11 8.33
C MET A 43 8.28 2.69 9.28
N MET A 44 7.92 3.74 10.00
CA MET A 44 8.78 4.28 11.04
C MET A 44 8.88 3.30 12.22
N ILE A 45 10.08 2.76 12.46
CA ILE A 45 10.37 1.89 13.61
C ILE A 45 10.69 2.73 14.85
N ASN A 46 11.40 3.82 14.67
CA ASN A 46 11.82 4.69 15.75
C ASN A 46 11.81 6.15 15.30
N SER A 47 11.22 7.02 16.10
CA SER A 47 11.18 8.45 15.82
C SER A 47 12.56 9.10 16.11
N GLU A 48 12.79 10.22 15.47
CA GLU A 48 13.93 11.08 15.79
C GLU A 48 13.91 11.48 17.28
N ARG A 49 15.08 11.51 17.89
CA ARG A 49 15.25 11.88 19.30
C ARG A 49 16.61 12.49 19.58
N VAL A 50 16.68 13.31 20.62
CA VAL A 50 17.94 13.88 21.12
C VAL A 50 18.32 13.16 22.41
N THR A 51 19.58 12.71 22.50
CA THR A 51 20.14 12.13 23.73
C THR A 51 20.34 13.19 24.81
N LYS A 52 20.55 12.76 26.03
CA LYS A 52 20.89 13.69 27.15
C LYS A 52 22.16 14.50 26.90
N ASP A 53 23.07 13.97 26.09
CA ASP A 53 24.32 14.61 25.70
C ASP A 53 24.19 15.53 24.49
N GLY A 54 22.97 15.73 23.99
CA GLY A 54 22.68 16.62 22.86
C GLY A 54 22.95 16.00 21.47
N GLN A 55 23.19 14.69 21.38
CA GLN A 55 23.35 14.01 20.08
C GLN A 55 21.99 13.76 19.45
N ASN A 56 21.87 14.07 18.16
CA ASN A 56 20.67 13.79 17.40
C ASN A 56 20.71 12.36 16.84
N ILE A 57 19.70 11.56 17.17
CA ILE A 57 19.48 10.22 16.60
C ILE A 57 18.35 10.34 15.59
N ALA A 58 18.66 10.14 14.32
CA ALA A 58 17.69 10.20 13.23
C ALA A 58 16.60 9.12 13.37
N ALA A 59 15.44 9.37 12.77
CA ALA A 59 14.39 8.38 12.64
C ALA A 59 14.88 7.15 11.86
N ILE A 60 14.38 5.97 12.25
CA ILE A 60 14.70 4.68 11.61
C ILE A 60 13.43 4.15 10.93
N TYR A 61 13.56 3.80 9.66
CA TYR A 61 12.48 3.27 8.84
C TYR A 61 12.79 1.84 8.39
N ALA A 62 11.76 1.00 8.31
CA ALA A 62 11.80 -0.30 7.64
C ALA A 62 11.16 -0.20 6.26
N ASP A 63 11.77 -0.86 5.28
CA ASP A 63 11.18 -1.02 3.95
C ASP A 63 9.96 -1.96 4.04
N CYS A 64 8.79 -1.43 3.66
CA CYS A 64 7.55 -2.17 3.50
C CYS A 64 7.10 -2.23 2.04
N SER A 65 7.90 -1.69 1.11
CA SER A 65 7.58 -1.64 -0.31
C SER A 65 7.92 -2.93 -1.03
N THR A 66 9.03 -3.58 -0.69
CA THR A 66 9.48 -4.79 -1.37
C THR A 66 8.56 -5.97 -1.13
N LEU A 67 8.19 -6.66 -2.22
CA LEU A 67 7.40 -7.89 -2.19
C LEU A 67 8.26 -9.11 -2.45
N ASN A 68 8.12 -10.12 -1.59
CA ASN A 68 8.88 -11.37 -1.68
C ASN A 68 8.35 -12.27 -2.80
N TYR A 69 9.25 -12.68 -3.71
CA TYR A 69 8.95 -13.64 -4.77
C TYR A 69 8.93 -15.07 -4.24
N GLY A 70 7.96 -15.88 -4.65
CA GLY A 70 7.86 -17.31 -4.36
C GLY A 70 6.45 -17.84 -4.39
N GLY A 71 6.29 -19.16 -4.55
CA GLY A 71 4.97 -19.81 -4.53
C GLY A 71 4.26 -19.65 -3.18
N PHE A 72 2.94 -19.52 -3.21
CA PHE A 72 2.15 -19.29 -1.99
C PHE A 72 1.99 -20.54 -1.14
N VAL A 73 2.17 -21.72 -1.74
CA VAL A 73 2.10 -23.01 -1.04
C VAL A 73 3.37 -23.28 -0.25
N ASP A 74 4.51 -22.86 -0.82
CA ASP A 74 5.83 -23.21 -0.28
C ASP A 74 6.26 -22.26 0.85
N ASN A 75 5.76 -21.02 0.83
CA ASN A 75 6.18 -20.02 1.78
C ASN A 75 5.05 -19.01 2.09
N SER A 76 4.68 -18.92 3.36
CA SER A 76 3.67 -17.95 3.83
C SER A 76 4.09 -16.48 3.67
N TYR A 77 5.40 -16.20 3.55
CA TYR A 77 5.94 -14.86 3.34
C TYR A 77 6.03 -14.46 1.86
N SER A 78 5.83 -15.39 0.93
CA SER A 78 5.77 -15.08 -0.50
C SER A 78 4.55 -14.22 -0.81
N GLN A 79 4.74 -13.17 -1.58
CA GLN A 79 3.70 -12.19 -1.88
C GLN A 79 3.35 -12.13 -3.35
N TRP A 80 4.23 -12.65 -4.22
CA TRP A 80 3.93 -12.76 -5.64
C TRP A 80 4.75 -13.84 -6.32
N TYR A 81 4.24 -14.35 -7.44
CA TYR A 81 4.97 -15.29 -8.32
C TYR A 81 4.38 -15.26 -9.73
N LEU A 82 5.13 -15.87 -10.66
CA LEU A 82 4.73 -16.06 -12.04
C LEU A 82 4.48 -17.54 -12.29
N GLU A 83 3.38 -17.85 -12.96
CA GLU A 83 3.08 -19.18 -13.45
C GLU A 83 2.52 -19.11 -14.87
N GLY A 84 3.29 -19.59 -15.84
CA GLY A 84 2.96 -19.40 -17.24
C GLY A 84 2.90 -17.91 -17.62
N THR A 85 1.74 -17.45 -18.07
CA THR A 85 1.48 -16.05 -18.42
C THR A 85 0.78 -15.26 -17.31
N ASN A 86 0.55 -15.90 -16.16
CA ASN A 86 -0.19 -15.28 -15.07
C ASN A 86 0.73 -14.73 -13.99
N ILE A 87 0.39 -13.59 -13.47
CA ILE A 87 1.01 -12.98 -12.29
C ILE A 87 0.04 -13.16 -11.12
N TYR A 88 0.52 -13.80 -10.06
CA TYR A 88 -0.24 -13.97 -8.82
C TYR A 88 0.33 -13.05 -7.75
N VAL A 89 -0.54 -12.26 -7.13
CA VAL A 89 -0.17 -11.32 -6.08
C VAL A 89 -1.03 -11.57 -4.85
N ARG A 90 -0.39 -11.63 -3.68
CA ARG A 90 -1.03 -11.70 -2.38
C ARG A 90 -0.59 -10.52 -1.54
N MET A 91 -1.51 -9.59 -1.30
CA MET A 91 -1.24 -8.37 -0.56
C MET A 91 -1.89 -8.43 0.82
N PRO A 92 -1.15 -8.17 1.90
CA PRO A 92 -1.76 -7.98 3.21
C PRO A 92 -2.67 -6.76 3.20
N TRP A 93 -3.86 -6.90 3.76
CA TRP A 93 -4.88 -5.86 3.79
C TRP A 93 -4.40 -4.53 4.40
N ASN A 94 -3.59 -4.61 5.44
CA ASN A 94 -3.05 -3.43 6.10
C ASN A 94 -2.09 -2.61 5.21
N ARG A 95 -1.50 -3.22 4.17
CA ARG A 95 -0.69 -2.47 3.19
C ARG A 95 -1.55 -1.65 2.22
N LEU A 96 -2.83 -1.94 2.15
CA LEU A 96 -3.82 -1.20 1.37
C LEU A 96 -4.73 -0.35 2.27
N ASN A 97 -4.25 0.01 3.45
CA ASN A 97 -4.96 0.83 4.44
C ASN A 97 -6.27 0.24 4.98
N PHE A 98 -6.54 -1.05 4.76
CA PHE A 98 -7.69 -1.69 5.39
C PHE A 98 -7.45 -1.88 6.88
N SER A 99 -8.31 -1.29 7.69
CA SER A 99 -8.34 -1.45 9.15
C SER A 99 -9.16 -2.67 9.58
N ASP A 100 -10.24 -2.94 8.85
CA ASP A 100 -11.09 -4.11 9.03
C ASP A 100 -11.62 -4.58 7.66
N PRO A 101 -10.94 -5.54 7.01
CA PRO A 101 -11.40 -6.07 5.73
C PRO A 101 -12.70 -6.85 5.83
N SER A 102 -13.07 -7.38 7.01
CA SER A 102 -14.32 -8.14 7.18
C SER A 102 -15.57 -7.29 6.96
N SER A 103 -15.49 -6.01 7.28
CA SER A 103 -16.55 -5.02 7.08
C SER A 103 -16.21 -3.97 6.03
N MET A 104 -15.15 -4.19 5.24
CA MET A 104 -14.67 -3.27 4.21
C MET A 104 -14.25 -1.89 4.75
N MET A 105 -13.77 -1.83 5.99
CA MET A 105 -13.36 -0.56 6.58
C MET A 105 -11.90 -0.23 6.23
N VAL A 106 -11.69 0.98 5.74
CA VAL A 106 -10.37 1.57 5.46
C VAL A 106 -10.11 2.74 6.40
N ILE A 107 -8.83 3.10 6.53
CA ILE A 107 -8.45 4.31 7.25
C ILE A 107 -8.90 5.52 6.44
N ASP A 108 -9.63 6.43 7.09
CA ASP A 108 -10.18 7.63 6.48
C ASP A 108 -9.07 8.67 6.29
N ASP A 109 -8.82 9.04 5.04
CA ASP A 109 -7.85 10.05 4.63
C ASP A 109 -8.43 11.49 4.65
N SER A 110 -9.75 11.60 4.75
CA SER A 110 -10.45 12.90 4.77
C SER A 110 -10.37 13.63 6.12
N SER A 111 -9.90 12.95 7.16
CA SER A 111 -9.86 13.52 8.50
C SER A 111 -8.70 14.50 8.69
N VAL A 112 -9.00 15.67 9.23
CA VAL A 112 -8.02 16.72 9.51
C VAL A 112 -7.00 16.26 10.55
N VAL A 113 -5.72 16.43 10.24
CA VAL A 113 -4.55 15.96 11.02
C VAL A 113 -4.60 16.33 12.52
N GLU A 114 -5.20 17.44 12.89
CA GLU A 114 -5.26 17.88 14.29
C GLU A 114 -6.14 17.00 15.21
N GLU A 115 -7.15 16.34 14.67
CA GLU A 115 -7.99 15.42 15.44
C GLU A 115 -7.36 14.04 15.58
N LEU A 116 -6.53 13.62 14.63
CA LEU A 116 -5.90 12.31 14.60
C LEU A 116 -4.83 12.11 15.66
N LEU A 117 -4.20 13.19 16.10
CA LEU A 117 -3.17 13.14 17.14
C LEU A 117 -3.70 12.78 18.52
N ARG A 118 -5.02 12.77 18.71
CA ARG A 118 -5.59 12.64 20.05
C ARG A 118 -6.22 11.31 20.39
N ASP A 119 -6.93 10.61 19.50
CA ASP A 119 -7.73 9.49 20.03
C ASP A 119 -7.85 8.22 19.19
N LYS A 120 -8.00 8.23 17.91
CA LYS A 120 -8.10 7.00 17.08
C LYS A 120 -8.08 7.37 15.61
N LEU A 121 -7.47 6.52 14.80
CA LEU A 121 -7.64 6.54 13.36
C LEU A 121 -9.14 6.45 13.03
N LYS A 122 -9.66 7.44 12.34
CA LYS A 122 -11.01 7.34 11.79
C LYS A 122 -11.02 6.32 10.68
N THR A 123 -12.12 5.63 10.53
CA THR A 123 -12.30 4.64 9.47
C THR A 123 -13.58 4.94 8.72
N THR A 124 -13.58 4.64 7.42
CA THR A 124 -14.74 4.76 6.55
C THR A 124 -14.95 3.46 5.78
N LYS A 125 -16.15 3.24 5.27
CA LYS A 125 -16.44 2.07 4.45
C LYS A 125 -15.87 2.29 3.04
N SER A 126 -15.10 1.33 2.55
CA SER A 126 -14.59 1.33 1.19
C SER A 126 -15.69 1.00 0.18
N ASP A 127 -15.64 1.65 -0.99
CA ASP A 127 -16.48 1.29 -2.13
C ASP A 127 -15.96 0.05 -2.90
N GLY A 128 -14.84 -0.52 -2.46
CA GLY A 128 -14.19 -1.68 -3.07
C GLY A 128 -12.80 -1.35 -3.60
N ILE A 129 -12.23 -2.28 -4.37
CA ILE A 129 -10.89 -2.16 -4.95
C ILE A 129 -10.99 -2.03 -6.47
N MET A 130 -10.52 -0.92 -7.01
CA MET A 130 -10.32 -0.74 -8.44
C MET A 130 -8.92 -1.18 -8.83
N VAL A 131 -8.80 -1.95 -9.90
CA VAL A 131 -7.50 -2.42 -10.41
C VAL A 131 -7.32 -1.97 -11.85
N SER A 132 -6.19 -1.32 -12.12
CA SER A 132 -5.74 -1.02 -13.48
C SER A 132 -4.38 -1.66 -13.70
N THR A 133 -4.16 -2.26 -14.87
CA THR A 133 -2.90 -2.88 -15.23
C THR A 133 -2.33 -2.15 -16.44
N LEU A 134 -1.10 -1.70 -16.31
CA LEU A 134 -0.35 -1.03 -17.36
C LEU A 134 0.87 -1.88 -17.73
N LEU A 135 0.98 -2.24 -19.00
CA LEU A 135 2.17 -2.87 -19.54
C LEU A 135 2.94 -1.84 -20.38
N TYR A 136 4.21 -1.62 -20.08
CA TYR A 136 5.03 -0.64 -20.79
C TYR A 136 6.48 -1.08 -20.92
N HIS A 137 7.16 -0.52 -21.91
CA HIS A 137 8.61 -0.65 -22.07
C HIS A 137 9.35 0.34 -21.18
N ARG A 138 10.09 -0.16 -20.21
CA ARG A 138 10.83 0.67 -19.25
C ARG A 138 11.89 1.59 -19.89
N SER A 139 12.37 1.25 -21.09
CA SER A 139 13.45 2.01 -21.73
C SER A 139 13.00 3.33 -22.35
N ASN A 140 11.72 3.44 -22.71
CA ASN A 140 11.16 4.60 -23.42
C ASN A 140 9.76 5.00 -22.92
N ASP A 141 9.29 4.35 -21.84
CA ASP A 141 7.96 4.54 -21.26
C ASP A 141 6.79 4.34 -22.25
N GLU A 142 7.06 3.59 -23.34
CA GLU A 142 6.05 3.27 -24.35
C GLU A 142 5.02 2.31 -23.76
N VAL A 143 3.77 2.73 -23.70
CA VAL A 143 2.64 1.90 -23.26
C VAL A 143 2.34 0.87 -24.33
N ILE A 144 2.39 -0.40 -23.94
CA ILE A 144 2.07 -1.56 -24.79
C ILE A 144 0.59 -1.88 -24.68
N ASP A 145 0.07 -1.90 -23.45
CA ASP A 145 -1.32 -2.27 -23.17
C ASP A 145 -1.79 -1.65 -21.86
N LEU A 146 -3.10 -1.39 -21.78
CA LEU A 146 -3.77 -0.88 -20.61
C LEU A 146 -5.10 -1.61 -20.41
N LEU A 147 -5.24 -2.24 -19.27
CA LEU A 147 -6.48 -2.88 -18.83
C LEU A 147 -6.93 -2.27 -17.51
N SER A 148 -8.20 -1.92 -17.41
CA SER A 148 -8.81 -1.39 -16.20
C SER A 148 -10.11 -2.10 -15.90
N THR A 149 -10.41 -2.33 -14.63
CA THR A 149 -11.73 -2.78 -14.22
C THR A 149 -12.73 -1.64 -14.37
N GLU A 150 -13.93 -1.92 -14.89
CA GLU A 150 -15.01 -0.93 -15.02
C GLU A 150 -15.70 -0.65 -13.69
N GLU A 151 -15.73 -1.68 -12.82
CA GLU A 151 -16.37 -1.62 -11.51
C GLU A 151 -15.39 -2.07 -10.42
N PRO A 152 -15.53 -1.54 -9.19
CA PRO A 152 -14.71 -1.98 -8.07
C PRO A 152 -15.03 -3.44 -7.69
N PHE A 153 -14.00 -4.19 -7.32
CA PHE A 153 -14.18 -5.48 -6.68
C PHE A 153 -14.69 -5.27 -5.25
N VAL A 154 -15.90 -5.77 -4.98
CA VAL A 154 -16.58 -5.72 -3.69
C VAL A 154 -16.79 -7.14 -3.19
N TRP A 155 -16.59 -7.38 -1.90
CA TRP A 155 -16.84 -8.66 -1.27
C TRP A 155 -17.90 -8.53 -0.17
N PRO A 156 -18.63 -9.62 0.15
CA PRO A 156 -19.62 -9.61 1.23
C PRO A 156 -18.94 -9.43 2.60
N GLU A 157 -19.64 -8.81 3.53
CA GLU A 157 -19.19 -8.73 4.92
C GLU A 157 -19.06 -10.14 5.51
N TRP A 158 -17.98 -10.39 6.27
CA TRP A 158 -17.72 -11.71 6.85
C TRP A 158 -18.41 -11.86 8.22
N THR A 159 -19.70 -11.63 8.26
CA THR A 159 -20.48 -11.67 9.51
C THR A 159 -20.68 -13.08 10.05
N ASP A 160 -20.44 -14.13 9.23
CA ASP A 160 -20.80 -15.52 9.52
C ASP A 160 -19.65 -16.53 9.51
N LEU A 161 -18.45 -16.10 9.83
CA LEU A 161 -17.40 -17.05 10.22
C LEU A 161 -17.72 -17.60 11.61
N LYS A 162 -18.66 -18.57 11.65
CA LYS A 162 -18.90 -19.42 12.81
C LYS A 162 -17.91 -20.57 12.85
#